data_3eea394ae3080137bf50b83907243c95
#
_entry.id   3eea394ae3080137bf50b83907243c95
#
_cell.length_a   1.000
_cell.length_b   1.000
_cell.length_c   1.000
_cell.angle_alpha   90.00
_cell.angle_beta   90.00
_cell.angle_gamma   90.00
#
_symmetry.space_group_name_H-M   'P 1'
#
loop_
_entity.id
_entity.type
_entity.pdbx_description
1 polymer ?
#
loop_
_entity_poly.entity_id
_entity_poly.type
_entity_poly.pdbx_seq_one_letter_code
_entity_poly.pdbx_strand_id
1 'polypeptide(L)'
;NILERSTLLGEKLAAFIGNLAKDAALGIGEVRHLGAMFAFELITPGSENTPDADAAKALTVKAAELGLILLSCGVYANSIRVLVPITVEDEILDEALVMLEKALRAIRS
;
A
#
# COMPACT_ATOMS: atom_id res chain seq x y z
N ASN A 1 6.00 22.51 9.28
CA ASN A 1 5.53 22.89 7.94
C ASN A 1 4.73 21.75 7.33
N ILE A 2 3.49 22.03 6.87
CA ILE A 2 2.56 21.04 6.35
C ILE A 2 3.13 20.39 5.08
N LEU A 3 3.73 21.17 4.19
CA LEU A 3 4.30 20.65 2.95
C LEU A 3 5.49 19.71 3.21
N GLU A 4 6.34 20.07 4.14
CA GLU A 4 7.47 19.21 4.52
C GLU A 4 6.97 17.91 5.13
N ARG A 5 6.00 17.97 6.04
CA ARG A 5 5.44 16.79 6.68
C ARG A 5 4.77 15.87 5.65
N SER A 6 4.01 16.43 4.72
CA SER A 6 3.36 15.67 3.66
C SER A 6 4.38 14.95 2.79
N THR A 7 5.46 15.65 2.40
CA THR A 7 6.53 15.07 1.60
C THR A 7 7.22 13.93 2.34
N LEU A 8 7.53 14.13 3.62
CA LEU A 8 8.20 13.11 4.43
C LEU A 8 7.34 11.87 4.59
N LEU A 9 6.02 12.05 4.81
CA LEU A 9 5.09 10.91 4.90
C LEU A 9 5.05 10.13 3.60
N GLY A 10 4.95 10.83 2.47
CA GLY A 10 4.93 10.18 1.16
C GLY A 10 6.21 9.41 0.88
N GLU A 11 7.36 10.00 1.19
CA GLU A 11 8.65 9.35 1.00
C GLU A 11 8.78 8.10 1.87
N LYS A 12 8.34 8.18 3.13
CA LYS A 12 8.39 7.05 4.05
C LYS A 12 7.53 5.90 3.55
N LEU A 13 6.30 6.20 3.13
CA LEU A 13 5.39 5.19 2.59
C LEU A 13 5.93 4.57 1.30
N ALA A 14 6.44 5.40 0.39
CA ALA A 14 6.99 4.93 -0.87
C ALA A 14 8.20 4.03 -0.64
N ALA A 15 9.08 4.40 0.30
CA ALA A 15 10.25 3.59 0.62
C ALA A 15 9.85 2.23 1.22
N PHE A 16 8.85 2.23 2.11
CA PHE A 16 8.37 1.00 2.75
C PHE A 16 7.81 0.04 1.71
N ILE A 17 6.88 0.51 0.87
CA ILE A 17 6.27 -0.33 -0.15
C ILE A 17 7.28 -0.69 -1.24
N GLY A 18 8.16 0.23 -1.63
CA GLY A 18 9.22 -0.07 -2.59
C GLY A 18 10.12 -1.19 -2.12
N ASN A 19 10.38 -1.26 -0.82
CA ASN A 19 11.14 -2.35 -0.22
C ASN A 19 10.37 -3.68 -0.31
N LEU A 20 9.07 -3.66 -0.01
CA LEU A 20 8.22 -4.85 -0.14
C LEU A 20 8.12 -5.29 -1.61
N ALA A 21 8.13 -4.35 -2.54
CA ALA A 21 8.02 -4.65 -3.97
C ALA A 21 9.21 -5.47 -4.49
N LYS A 22 10.32 -5.46 -3.78
CA LYS A 22 11.49 -6.28 -4.13
C LYS A 22 11.21 -7.78 -3.96
N ASP A 23 10.21 -8.11 -3.15
CA ASP A 23 9.77 -9.50 -3.00
C ASP A 23 8.73 -9.80 -4.08
N ALA A 24 9.16 -10.49 -5.14
CA ALA A 24 8.28 -10.79 -6.27
C ALA A 24 7.03 -11.58 -5.88
N ALA A 25 7.09 -12.34 -4.79
CA ALA A 25 5.95 -13.12 -4.32
C ALA A 25 4.79 -12.24 -3.86
N LEU A 26 5.04 -10.99 -3.50
CA LEU A 26 3.98 -10.07 -3.07
C LEU A 26 3.23 -9.45 -4.24
N GLY A 27 3.82 -9.44 -5.44
CA GLY A 27 3.15 -8.93 -6.63
C GLY A 27 2.77 -7.47 -6.55
N ILE A 28 3.72 -6.62 -6.16
CA ILE A 28 3.52 -5.18 -6.12
C ILE A 28 4.09 -4.57 -7.40
N GLY A 29 3.24 -3.88 -8.15
CA GLY A 29 3.65 -3.20 -9.38
C GLY A 29 4.08 -1.77 -9.13
N GLU A 30 3.55 -0.86 -9.93
CA GLU A 30 3.93 0.55 -9.83
C GLU A 30 3.56 1.15 -8.48
N VAL A 31 4.47 1.96 -7.92
CA VAL A 31 4.28 2.67 -6.66
C VAL A 31 4.33 4.17 -6.96
N ARG A 32 3.32 4.91 -6.49
CA ARG A 32 3.22 6.35 -6.73
C ARG A 32 2.85 7.06 -5.43
N HIS A 33 3.32 8.29 -5.28
CA HIS A 33 2.86 9.12 -4.17
C HIS A 33 2.84 10.60 -4.57
N LEU A 34 1.94 11.32 -3.94
CA LEU A 34 1.85 12.76 -4.08
C LEU A 34 1.52 13.31 -2.69
N GLY A 35 2.51 13.91 -2.05
CA GLY A 35 2.37 14.30 -0.66
C GLY A 35 2.08 13.09 0.21
N ALA A 36 1.04 13.20 1.04
CA ALA A 36 0.63 12.11 1.94
C ALA A 36 -0.32 11.11 1.27
N MET A 37 -0.67 11.33 0.01
CA MET A 37 -1.45 10.35 -0.74
C MET A 37 -0.50 9.36 -1.38
N PHE A 38 -0.84 8.09 -1.26
CA PHE A 38 0.03 7.02 -1.69
C PHE A 38 -0.80 5.95 -2.41
N ALA A 39 -0.26 5.41 -3.49
CA ALA A 39 -0.95 4.36 -4.23
C ALA A 39 0.06 3.35 -4.78
N PHE A 40 -0.34 2.09 -4.82
CA PHE A 40 0.44 1.06 -5.47
C PHE A 40 -0.49 0.09 -6.17
N GLU A 41 0.04 -0.59 -7.18
CA GLU A 41 -0.73 -1.57 -7.94
C GLU A 41 -0.39 -2.98 -7.47
N LEU A 42 -1.40 -3.86 -7.50
CA LEU A 42 -1.18 -5.28 -7.28
C LEU A 42 -1.21 -5.98 -8.63
N ILE A 43 -0.21 -6.79 -8.86
CA ILE A 43 -0.06 -7.57 -10.09
C ILE A 43 0.09 -9.04 -9.74
N THR A 44 -0.15 -9.90 -10.72
CA THR A 44 0.07 -11.34 -10.54
C THR A 44 1.56 -11.58 -10.28
N PRO A 45 1.93 -12.28 -9.20
CA PRO A 45 3.33 -12.53 -8.90
C PRO A 45 4.05 -13.22 -10.06
N GLY A 46 5.24 -12.71 -10.39
CA GLY A 46 6.03 -13.22 -11.49
C GLY A 46 5.67 -12.65 -12.86
N SER A 47 4.59 -11.88 -12.98
CA SER A 47 4.23 -11.20 -14.21
C SER A 47 4.91 -9.83 -14.28
N GLU A 48 4.95 -9.23 -15.48
CA GLU A 48 5.48 -7.88 -15.60
C GLU A 48 4.48 -6.85 -15.11
N ASN A 49 3.24 -6.95 -15.55
CA ASN A 49 2.21 -5.95 -15.18
C ASN A 49 0.80 -6.50 -15.27
N THR A 50 0.59 -7.79 -15.09
CA THR A 50 -0.75 -8.35 -15.16
C THR A 50 -1.57 -7.92 -13.94
N PRO A 51 -2.64 -7.12 -14.11
CA PRO A 51 -3.43 -6.64 -12.96
C PRO A 51 -4.02 -7.80 -12.16
N ASP A 52 -4.01 -7.68 -10.83
CA ASP A 52 -4.56 -8.68 -9.94
C ASP A 52 -5.66 -8.05 -9.08
N ALA A 53 -6.85 -7.91 -9.66
CA ALA A 53 -7.98 -7.30 -8.97
C ALA A 53 -8.45 -8.15 -7.79
N ASP A 54 -8.36 -9.47 -7.89
CA ASP A 54 -8.75 -10.35 -6.79
C ASP A 54 -7.86 -10.14 -5.57
N ALA A 55 -6.55 -9.96 -5.79
CA ALA A 55 -5.63 -9.65 -4.70
C ALA A 55 -5.94 -8.29 -4.07
N ALA A 56 -6.27 -7.30 -4.89
CA ALA A 56 -6.63 -5.98 -4.37
C ALA A 56 -7.85 -6.05 -3.47
N LYS A 57 -8.87 -6.79 -3.88
CA LYS A 57 -10.08 -7.00 -3.09
C LYS A 57 -9.75 -7.75 -1.80
N ALA A 58 -8.97 -8.82 -1.90
CA ALA A 58 -8.57 -9.61 -0.74
C ALA A 58 -7.77 -8.76 0.25
N LEU A 59 -6.90 -7.88 -0.26
CA LEU A 59 -6.11 -7.01 0.59
C LEU A 59 -6.99 -6.02 1.36
N THR A 60 -7.98 -5.41 0.70
CA THR A 60 -8.87 -4.46 1.40
C THR A 60 -9.65 -5.16 2.51
N VAL A 61 -10.13 -6.38 2.26
CA VAL A 61 -10.85 -7.15 3.27
C VAL A 61 -9.92 -7.53 4.43
N LYS A 62 -8.75 -8.04 4.13
CA LYS A 62 -7.80 -8.47 5.16
C LYS A 62 -7.31 -7.29 6.00
N ALA A 63 -7.02 -6.16 5.36
CA ALA A 63 -6.60 -4.96 6.06
C ALA A 63 -7.69 -4.45 7.01
N ALA A 64 -8.95 -4.48 6.55
CA ALA A 64 -10.07 -4.06 7.40
C ALA A 64 -10.20 -4.97 8.63
N GLU A 65 -9.98 -6.27 8.48
CA GLU A 65 -9.97 -7.21 9.61
C GLU A 65 -8.91 -6.82 10.65
N LEU A 66 -7.78 -6.27 10.19
CA LEU A 66 -6.70 -5.83 11.07
C LEU A 66 -6.86 -4.38 11.55
N GLY A 67 -7.93 -3.71 11.14
CA GLY A 67 -8.21 -2.34 11.56
C GLY A 67 -7.67 -1.26 10.63
N LEU A 68 -7.23 -1.62 9.43
CA LEU A 68 -6.69 -0.69 8.46
C LEU A 68 -7.61 -0.59 7.25
N ILE A 69 -8.06 0.63 6.92
CA ILE A 69 -8.96 0.84 5.80
C ILE A 69 -8.19 1.27 4.57
N LEU A 70 -8.29 0.48 3.51
CA LEU A 70 -7.68 0.75 2.21
C LEU A 70 -8.78 0.80 1.15
N LEU A 71 -8.51 1.55 0.07
CA LEU A 71 -9.43 1.64 -1.05
C LEU A 71 -8.80 0.99 -2.28
N SER A 72 -9.57 0.13 -2.93
CA SER A 72 -9.16 -0.40 -4.23
C SER A 72 -9.79 0.46 -5.32
N CYS A 73 -9.02 0.75 -6.36
CA CYS A 73 -9.47 1.65 -7.43
C CYS A 73 -8.68 1.40 -8.71
N GLY A 74 -8.91 2.27 -9.70
CA GLY A 74 -8.24 2.18 -10.99
C GLY A 74 -9.04 1.42 -12.02
N VAL A 75 -8.62 1.49 -13.28
CA VAL A 75 -9.33 0.90 -14.41
C VAL A 75 -9.48 -0.61 -14.26
N TYR A 76 -8.44 -1.26 -13.73
CA TYR A 76 -8.43 -2.72 -13.56
C TYR A 76 -8.73 -3.14 -12.11
N ALA A 77 -9.18 -2.20 -11.27
CA ALA A 77 -9.49 -2.43 -9.85
C ALA A 77 -8.33 -3.07 -9.06
N ASN A 78 -7.10 -2.85 -9.50
CA ASN A 78 -5.90 -3.41 -8.87
C ASN A 78 -5.02 -2.38 -8.17
N SER A 79 -5.44 -1.12 -8.12
CA SER A 79 -4.70 -0.07 -7.42
C SER A 79 -5.21 0.04 -5.99
N ILE A 80 -4.28 0.13 -5.05
CA ILE A 80 -4.58 0.36 -3.63
C ILE A 80 -4.19 1.79 -3.29
N ARG A 81 -5.11 2.51 -2.72
CA ARG A 81 -4.90 3.91 -2.32
C ARG A 81 -4.89 4.01 -0.80
N VAL A 82 -3.86 4.65 -0.29
CA VAL A 82 -3.69 4.90 1.14
C VAL A 82 -3.64 6.40 1.37
N LEU A 83 -4.53 6.90 2.22
CA LEU A 83 -4.53 8.30 2.63
C LEU A 83 -4.10 8.36 4.08
N VAL A 84 -3.04 9.12 4.34
CA VAL A 84 -2.49 9.24 5.68
C VAL A 84 -2.70 10.68 6.16
N PRO A 85 -3.34 10.87 7.33
CA PRO A 85 -3.45 12.21 7.89
C PRO A 85 -2.08 12.82 8.15
N ILE A 86 -1.89 14.09 7.79
CA ILE A 86 -0.62 14.78 8.00
C ILE A 86 -0.27 14.83 9.50
N THR A 87 -1.29 14.80 10.34
CA THR A 87 -1.15 14.85 11.79
C THR A 87 -0.89 13.50 12.45
N VAL A 88 -0.78 12.41 11.66
CA VAL A 88 -0.57 11.09 12.23
C VAL A 88 0.76 11.03 12.99
N GLU A 89 0.75 10.37 14.14
CA GLU A 89 1.96 10.15 14.92
C GLU A 89 2.81 9.05 14.27
N ASP A 90 4.12 9.18 14.35
CA ASP A 90 5.03 8.23 13.73
C ASP A 90 4.82 6.81 14.23
N GLU A 91 4.54 6.63 15.52
CA GLU A 91 4.28 5.31 16.10
C GLU A 91 3.03 4.65 15.50
N ILE A 92 1.97 5.45 15.32
CA ILE A 92 0.72 4.97 14.72
C ILE A 92 0.95 4.61 13.25
N LEU A 93 1.72 5.44 12.55
CA LEU A 93 2.07 5.17 11.16
C LEU A 93 2.86 3.86 11.04
N ASP A 94 3.83 3.65 11.91
CA ASP A 94 4.64 2.43 11.89
C ASP A 94 3.78 1.20 12.15
N GLU A 95 2.82 1.28 13.07
CA GLU A 95 1.88 0.18 13.31
C GLU A 95 1.03 -0.11 12.07
N ALA A 96 0.56 0.95 11.39
CA ALA A 96 -0.23 0.78 10.17
C ALA A 96 0.59 0.11 9.06
N LEU A 97 1.85 0.46 8.92
CA LEU A 97 2.73 -0.16 7.93
C LEU A 97 2.97 -1.65 8.24
N VAL A 98 3.13 -2.00 9.51
CA VAL A 98 3.25 -3.40 9.92
C VAL A 98 1.98 -4.17 9.58
N MET A 99 0.80 -3.59 9.82
CA MET A 99 -0.47 -4.22 9.48
C MET A 99 -0.60 -4.40 7.97
N LEU A 100 -0.17 -3.42 7.18
CA LEU A 100 -0.20 -3.50 5.73
C LEU A 100 0.67 -4.64 5.23
N GLU A 101 1.87 -4.78 5.75
CA GLU A 101 2.76 -5.87 5.39
C GLU A 101 2.15 -7.22 5.74
N LYS A 102 1.59 -7.35 6.95
CA LYS A 102 0.92 -8.59 7.38
C LYS A 102 -0.21 -8.96 6.44
N ALA A 103 -1.02 -7.97 6.04
CA ALA A 103 -2.14 -8.21 5.15
C ALA A 103 -1.65 -8.66 3.76
N LEU A 104 -0.63 -8.01 3.22
CA LEU A 104 -0.05 -8.39 1.93
C LEU A 104 0.48 -9.82 1.95
N ARG A 105 1.21 -10.19 2.98
CA ARG A 105 1.76 -11.52 3.08
C ARG A 105 0.67 -12.57 3.28
N ALA A 106 -0.39 -12.22 4.03
CA ALA A 106 -1.50 -13.13 4.27
C ALA A 106 -2.27 -13.49 3.00
N ILE A 107 -2.50 -12.51 2.11
CA ILE A 107 -3.22 -12.78 0.87
C ILE A 107 -2.40 -13.56 -0.15
N ARG A 108 -1.08 -13.63 0.03
CA ARG A 108 -0.17 -14.35 -0.88
C ARG A 108 0.28 -15.70 -0.34
N SER A 109 -0.10 -16.04 0.87
CA SER A 109 0.29 -17.31 1.47
C SER A 109 -0.64 -18.46 1.08
#